data_1452ceda8bc9ab069972f884afa1e79b
#
_entry.id   1452ceda8bc9ab069972f884afa1e79b
#
_cell.length_a   1.000
_cell.length_b   1.000
_cell.length_c   1.000
_cell.angle_alpha   90.00
_cell.angle_beta   90.00
_cell.angle_gamma   90.00
#
_symmetry.space_group_name_H-M   'P 1'
#
loop_
_entity.id
_entity.type
_entity.pdbx_description
1 polymer ?
#
loop_
_entity_poly.entity_id
_entity_poly.type
_entity_poly.pdbx_seq_one_letter_code
_entity_poly.pdbx_strand_id
1 'polypeptide(L)'
;MRYYVIGITDSPTPYFLPEVQALIRQGKVFSGGKRHHDIVGPQLPDDAPWIDITVPLSHVFEQYSAHFTTHNSQPIIVFASGDPLFFGFANTLQRRFPEAEITVYPTFNSLQMLAHRLVMPYHDMRIVSLTGRPWPEFDKALIERVGKIGVLTDKEHTPAAIAQRMIDYGYNDYQMNVGEHLGNPELETVTTLTLEETVNREFEHPNCLILARINTVFDNNANHKGSVLDRGCVNPCLKHILHHEKRPFGIPDSDFTLLDGREKMITKMPIRLLTLQALELRQKTVFWDIGFCTGSVSIEARLQFPHLQICAFEIRPECEAIIQENARRFGAPGIDIHIGDFLETDLSALPRPDAVFIGGHGGHLKEIMAKVLTVLSDQGCIVMNSVKAPLVKTDSHQLWDEACQELALKQAPPTRIVLDEYHPIKILKCKK
;
A
#
# COMPACT_ATOMS: atom_id res chain seq x y z
N MET A 1 -17.74 -13.31 27.91
CA MET A 1 -16.96 -14.20 27.04
C MET A 1 -15.51 -14.13 27.47
N ARG A 2 -14.81 -15.26 27.60
CA ARG A 2 -13.38 -15.29 27.96
C ARG A 2 -12.60 -16.10 26.94
N TYR A 3 -11.50 -15.54 26.46
CA TYR A 3 -10.60 -16.19 25.50
C TYR A 3 -9.17 -16.22 26.02
N TYR A 4 -8.50 -17.35 25.82
CA TYR A 4 -7.05 -17.45 25.93
C TYR A 4 -6.49 -17.63 24.54
N VAL A 5 -5.68 -16.69 24.07
CA VAL A 5 -5.10 -16.72 22.73
C VAL A 5 -3.62 -17.06 22.82
N ILE A 6 -3.25 -18.25 22.38
CA ILE A 6 -1.90 -18.81 22.51
C ILE A 6 -1.21 -18.74 21.15
N GLY A 7 -0.07 -18.07 21.12
CA GLY A 7 0.81 -18.01 19.95
C GLY A 7 1.61 -19.29 19.77
N ILE A 8 1.69 -19.79 18.54
CA ILE A 8 2.53 -20.93 18.17
C ILE A 8 3.37 -20.61 16.92
N THR A 9 4.52 -21.26 16.83
CA THR A 9 5.37 -21.26 15.62
C THR A 9 4.99 -22.43 14.71
N ASP A 10 5.74 -22.66 13.64
CA ASP A 10 5.56 -23.83 12.76
C ASP A 10 6.24 -25.11 13.30
N SER A 11 6.70 -25.10 14.55
CA SER A 11 7.29 -26.27 15.19
C SER A 11 6.27 -27.40 15.36
N PRO A 12 6.57 -28.62 14.91
CA PRO A 12 5.67 -29.78 15.12
C PRO A 12 5.58 -30.18 16.59
N THR A 13 6.51 -29.72 17.43
CA THR A 13 6.53 -29.94 18.88
C THR A 13 6.63 -28.62 19.63
N PRO A 14 5.53 -27.83 19.68
CA PRO A 14 5.57 -26.53 20.34
C PRO A 14 5.83 -26.68 21.84
N TYR A 15 6.77 -25.87 22.34
CA TYR A 15 7.02 -25.76 23.77
C TYR A 15 6.11 -24.71 24.39
N PHE A 16 5.40 -25.08 25.42
CA PHE A 16 4.54 -24.17 26.19
C PHE A 16 5.08 -24.01 27.61
N LEU A 17 4.98 -22.81 28.14
CA LEU A 17 5.23 -22.54 29.55
C LEU A 17 4.30 -23.39 30.44
N PRO A 18 4.70 -23.78 31.67
CA PRO A 18 3.90 -24.62 32.56
C PRO A 18 2.46 -24.13 32.78
N GLU A 19 2.26 -22.80 32.87
CA GLU A 19 0.94 -22.19 33.00
C GLU A 19 0.07 -22.40 31.77
N VAL A 20 0.63 -22.28 30.57
CA VAL A 20 -0.05 -22.50 29.29
C VAL A 20 -0.39 -23.99 29.13
N GLN A 21 0.52 -24.89 29.51
CA GLN A 21 0.26 -26.33 29.52
C GLN A 21 -0.90 -26.68 30.47
N ALA A 22 -0.97 -26.03 31.64
CA ALA A 22 -2.08 -26.22 32.58
C ALA A 22 -3.40 -25.74 31.98
N LEU A 23 -3.41 -24.61 31.29
CA LEU A 23 -4.59 -24.11 30.55
C LEU A 23 -5.05 -25.08 29.47
N ILE A 24 -4.11 -25.62 28.66
CA ILE A 24 -4.44 -26.60 27.62
C ILE A 24 -5.05 -27.88 28.23
N ARG A 25 -4.44 -28.42 29.29
CA ARG A 25 -4.97 -29.63 29.96
C ARG A 25 -6.35 -29.45 30.56
N GLN A 26 -6.67 -28.24 31.04
CA GLN A 26 -7.96 -27.92 31.63
C GLN A 26 -9.00 -27.41 30.62
N GLY A 27 -8.55 -27.08 29.42
CA GLY A 27 -9.36 -26.55 28.32
C GLY A 27 -10.46 -27.52 27.92
N LYS A 28 -11.61 -26.99 27.56
CA LYS A 28 -12.77 -27.76 27.13
C LYS A 28 -13.15 -27.51 25.68
N VAL A 29 -12.78 -26.36 25.13
CA VAL A 29 -13.05 -25.99 23.73
C VAL A 29 -11.83 -25.25 23.19
N PHE A 30 -11.40 -25.69 22.02
CA PHE A 30 -10.23 -25.17 21.33
C PHE A 30 -10.60 -24.63 19.96
N SER A 31 -9.79 -23.73 19.44
CA SER A 31 -9.97 -23.16 18.11
C SER A 31 -8.65 -22.78 17.48
N GLY A 32 -8.61 -22.78 16.15
CA GLY A 32 -7.45 -22.40 15.36
C GLY A 32 -7.66 -22.76 13.88
N GLY A 33 -6.73 -22.41 13.02
CA GLY A 33 -6.72 -22.90 11.65
C GLY A 33 -6.31 -24.38 11.60
N LYS A 34 -6.58 -25.07 10.48
CA LYS A 34 -6.25 -26.48 10.29
C LYS A 34 -4.79 -26.80 10.65
N ARG A 35 -3.83 -26.02 10.16
CA ARG A 35 -2.41 -26.21 10.49
C ARG A 35 -2.14 -26.12 12.00
N HIS A 36 -2.82 -25.22 12.71
CA HIS A 36 -2.67 -25.10 14.17
C HIS A 36 -3.19 -26.38 14.84
N HIS A 37 -4.31 -26.93 14.37
CA HIS A 37 -4.84 -28.21 14.88
C HIS A 37 -3.85 -29.35 14.68
N ASP A 38 -3.28 -29.47 13.49
CA ASP A 38 -2.29 -30.52 13.17
C ASP A 38 -1.07 -30.42 14.10
N ILE A 39 -0.62 -29.22 14.46
CA ILE A 39 0.54 -28.99 15.35
C ILE A 39 0.21 -29.29 16.82
N VAL A 40 -0.93 -28.79 17.34
CA VAL A 40 -1.22 -28.88 18.79
C VAL A 40 -2.06 -30.10 19.16
N GLY A 41 -2.71 -30.74 18.21
CA GLY A 41 -3.60 -31.88 18.43
C GLY A 41 -3.02 -32.94 19.39
N PRO A 42 -1.76 -33.38 19.25
CA PRO A 42 -1.14 -34.36 20.15
C PRO A 42 -1.03 -33.92 21.62
N GLN A 43 -1.21 -32.62 21.90
CA GLN A 43 -1.13 -32.05 23.26
C GLN A 43 -2.48 -31.68 23.86
N LEU A 44 -3.55 -31.80 23.06
CA LEU A 44 -4.92 -31.53 23.52
C LEU A 44 -5.48 -32.73 24.32
N PRO A 45 -6.47 -32.48 25.21
CA PRO A 45 -7.23 -33.57 25.82
C PRO A 45 -7.93 -34.42 24.77
N ASP A 46 -8.10 -35.73 25.05
CA ASP A 46 -8.82 -36.64 24.17
C ASP A 46 -10.25 -36.13 23.88
N ASP A 47 -10.67 -36.25 22.62
CA ASP A 47 -12.00 -35.84 22.13
C ASP A 47 -12.36 -34.36 22.41
N ALA A 48 -11.39 -33.48 22.64
CA ALA A 48 -11.65 -32.07 22.88
C ALA A 48 -12.27 -31.37 21.63
N PRO A 49 -13.44 -30.70 21.78
CA PRO A 49 -14.07 -29.98 20.66
C PRO A 49 -13.13 -28.93 20.07
N TRP A 50 -13.03 -28.93 18.73
CA TRP A 50 -12.24 -27.98 17.97
C TRP A 50 -13.14 -27.15 17.04
N ILE A 51 -12.96 -25.84 17.04
CA ILE A 51 -13.63 -24.92 16.12
C ILE A 51 -12.61 -24.42 15.10
N ASP A 52 -12.78 -24.80 13.85
CA ASP A 52 -11.89 -24.37 12.75
C ASP A 52 -12.07 -22.89 12.43
N ILE A 53 -10.97 -22.15 12.39
CA ILE A 53 -10.96 -20.78 11.89
C ILE A 53 -10.87 -20.83 10.37
N THR A 54 -12.00 -20.59 9.71
CA THR A 54 -12.16 -20.57 8.25
C THR A 54 -12.80 -19.28 7.79
N VAL A 55 -12.69 -18.95 6.51
CA VAL A 55 -13.42 -17.84 5.89
C VAL A 55 -14.72 -18.35 5.28
N PRO A 56 -15.85 -17.61 5.44
CA PRO A 56 -15.96 -16.32 6.12
C PRO A 56 -15.97 -16.44 7.65
N LEU A 57 -15.29 -15.52 8.34
CA LEU A 57 -15.15 -15.51 9.81
C LEU A 57 -16.49 -15.37 10.57
N SER A 58 -17.56 -14.94 9.90
CA SER A 58 -18.91 -14.85 10.49
C SER A 58 -19.35 -16.18 11.12
N HIS A 59 -19.13 -17.30 10.42
CA HIS A 59 -19.49 -18.62 10.92
C HIS A 59 -18.68 -19.03 12.18
N VAL A 60 -17.43 -18.65 12.25
CA VAL A 60 -16.57 -18.88 13.42
C VAL A 60 -17.12 -18.10 14.63
N PHE A 61 -17.48 -16.85 14.42
CA PHE A 61 -18.02 -15.99 15.50
C PHE A 61 -19.42 -16.41 15.95
N GLU A 62 -20.23 -16.98 15.06
CA GLU A 62 -21.52 -17.61 15.41
C GLU A 62 -21.31 -18.81 16.33
N GLN A 63 -20.35 -19.70 16.01
CA GLN A 63 -20.01 -20.86 16.84
C GLN A 63 -19.46 -20.40 18.22
N TYR A 64 -18.61 -19.37 18.26
CA TYR A 64 -18.14 -18.80 19.53
C TYR A 64 -19.29 -18.24 20.36
N SER A 65 -20.22 -17.51 19.76
CA SER A 65 -21.39 -16.96 20.44
C SER A 65 -22.31 -18.05 20.96
N ALA A 66 -22.56 -19.09 20.16
CA ALA A 66 -23.36 -20.26 20.56
C ALA A 66 -22.72 -21.00 21.75
N HIS A 67 -21.39 -21.18 21.75
CA HIS A 67 -20.67 -21.78 22.88
C HIS A 67 -20.91 -21.03 24.17
N PHE A 68 -20.75 -19.69 24.19
CA PHE A 68 -20.95 -18.89 25.39
C PHE A 68 -22.41 -18.79 25.82
N THR A 69 -23.36 -18.95 24.92
CA THR A 69 -24.79 -19.03 25.25
C THR A 69 -25.13 -20.33 26.00
N THR A 70 -24.50 -21.42 25.58
CA THR A 70 -24.77 -22.75 26.13
C THR A 70 -23.90 -23.05 27.37
N HIS A 71 -22.66 -22.53 27.42
CA HIS A 71 -21.63 -22.84 28.41
C HIS A 71 -21.03 -21.56 29.00
N ASN A 72 -21.82 -20.74 29.63
CA ASN A 72 -21.59 -19.35 30.01
C ASN A 72 -20.26 -19.02 30.75
N SER A 73 -19.55 -20.00 31.29
CA SER A 73 -18.31 -19.78 32.06
C SER A 73 -17.06 -20.45 31.46
N GLN A 74 -17.18 -21.23 30.39
CA GLN A 74 -16.07 -21.97 29.84
C GLN A 74 -15.31 -21.11 28.81
N PRO A 75 -14.01 -20.82 29.02
CA PRO A 75 -13.22 -20.08 28.05
C PRO A 75 -12.98 -20.88 26.78
N ILE A 76 -12.81 -20.19 25.66
CA ILE A 76 -12.28 -20.77 24.41
C ILE A 76 -10.78 -20.53 24.37
N ILE A 77 -10.01 -21.59 24.14
CA ILE A 77 -8.56 -21.52 23.91
C ILE A 77 -8.31 -21.45 22.40
N VAL A 78 -7.72 -20.35 21.95
CA VAL A 78 -7.50 -20.09 20.53
C VAL A 78 -6.02 -20.15 20.23
N PHE A 79 -5.61 -20.95 19.25
CA PHE A 79 -4.23 -20.97 18.76
C PHE A 79 -4.08 -20.07 17.54
N ALA A 80 -3.02 -19.25 17.54
CA ALA A 80 -2.71 -18.30 16.49
C ALA A 80 -1.22 -18.37 16.13
N SER A 81 -0.86 -18.00 14.91
CA SER A 81 0.54 -17.96 14.49
C SER A 81 1.30 -16.83 15.19
N GLY A 82 2.45 -17.13 15.75
CA GLY A 82 3.39 -16.15 16.31
C GLY A 82 2.81 -15.36 17.48
N ASP A 83 2.92 -14.04 17.41
CA ASP A 83 2.30 -13.13 18.37
C ASP A 83 0.85 -12.83 17.95
N PRO A 84 -0.16 -13.25 18.78
CA PRO A 84 -1.58 -13.04 18.44
C PRO A 84 -2.02 -11.59 18.29
N LEU A 85 -1.25 -10.62 18.78
CA LEU A 85 -1.50 -9.19 18.62
C LEU A 85 -0.75 -8.58 17.43
N PHE A 86 0.24 -9.28 16.89
CA PHE A 86 1.00 -8.82 15.73
C PHE A 86 0.29 -9.19 14.42
N PHE A 87 -0.64 -8.35 13.95
CA PHE A 87 -1.55 -8.63 12.82
C PHE A 87 -2.37 -9.92 13.00
N GLY A 88 -2.38 -10.47 14.22
CA GLY A 88 -2.92 -11.77 14.53
C GLY A 88 -4.41 -11.76 14.92
N PHE A 89 -4.92 -12.94 15.20
CA PHE A 89 -6.36 -13.18 15.41
C PHE A 89 -6.91 -12.53 16.68
N ALA A 90 -6.07 -12.25 17.71
CA ALA A 90 -6.53 -11.56 18.93
C ALA A 90 -7.08 -10.16 18.62
N ASN A 91 -6.49 -9.42 17.66
CA ASN A 91 -7.02 -8.13 17.21
C ASN A 91 -8.42 -8.26 16.59
N THR A 92 -8.68 -9.37 15.90
CA THR A 92 -9.97 -9.64 15.28
C THR A 92 -11.02 -9.99 16.32
N LEU A 93 -10.65 -10.78 17.36
CA LEU A 93 -11.51 -11.05 18.51
C LEU A 93 -11.87 -9.78 19.26
N GLN A 94 -10.89 -8.93 19.55
CA GLN A 94 -11.09 -7.67 20.26
C GLN A 94 -12.07 -6.74 19.54
N ARG A 95 -11.94 -6.62 18.21
CA ARG A 95 -12.86 -5.80 17.41
C ARG A 95 -14.26 -6.40 17.34
N ARG A 96 -14.38 -7.72 17.29
CA ARG A 96 -15.68 -8.40 17.15
C ARG A 96 -16.42 -8.52 18.47
N PHE A 97 -15.69 -8.69 19.57
CA PHE A 97 -16.20 -8.88 20.93
C PHE A 97 -15.52 -7.90 21.90
N PRO A 98 -15.82 -6.59 21.83
CA PRO A 98 -15.12 -5.56 22.61
C PRO A 98 -15.26 -5.75 24.14
N GLU A 99 -16.32 -6.42 24.60
CA GLU A 99 -16.57 -6.71 26.02
C GLU A 99 -15.98 -8.07 26.49
N ALA A 100 -15.26 -8.76 25.60
CA ALA A 100 -14.67 -10.04 25.97
C ALA A 100 -13.37 -9.86 26.78
N GLU A 101 -13.18 -10.72 27.77
CA GLU A 101 -11.91 -10.85 28.48
C GLU A 101 -10.94 -11.69 27.63
N ILE A 102 -9.86 -11.08 27.14
CA ILE A 102 -8.87 -11.73 26.30
C ILE A 102 -7.52 -11.73 27.00
N THR A 103 -6.97 -12.93 27.25
CA THR A 103 -5.60 -13.10 27.72
C THR A 103 -4.74 -13.66 26.61
N VAL A 104 -3.58 -13.05 26.36
CA VAL A 104 -2.69 -13.41 25.26
C VAL A 104 -1.40 -14.01 25.78
N TYR A 105 -1.00 -15.15 25.23
CA TYR A 105 0.29 -15.81 25.46
C TYR A 105 1.07 -15.80 24.14
N PRO A 106 1.93 -14.79 23.92
CA PRO A 106 2.63 -14.63 22.64
C PRO A 106 3.82 -15.56 22.51
N THR A 107 4.22 -15.83 21.27
CA THR A 107 5.56 -16.31 20.94
C THR A 107 6.18 -15.38 19.88
N PHE A 108 7.40 -15.65 19.43
CA PHE A 108 8.02 -14.87 18.37
C PHE A 108 7.18 -14.91 17.09
N ASN A 109 6.92 -13.75 16.52
CA ASN A 109 6.33 -13.69 15.20
C ASN A 109 7.36 -14.06 14.11
N SER A 110 6.89 -14.36 12.90
CA SER A 110 7.73 -14.82 11.80
C SER A 110 8.85 -13.84 11.42
N LEU A 111 8.57 -12.51 11.45
CA LEU A 111 9.58 -11.51 11.13
C LEU A 111 10.66 -11.40 12.21
N GLN A 112 10.32 -11.56 13.49
CA GLN A 112 11.31 -11.65 14.57
C GLN A 112 12.18 -12.89 14.39
N MET A 113 11.57 -14.04 14.08
CA MET A 113 12.32 -15.29 13.86
C MET A 113 13.27 -15.15 12.67
N LEU A 114 12.81 -14.60 11.56
CA LEU A 114 13.65 -14.34 10.39
C LEU A 114 14.81 -13.40 10.72
N ALA A 115 14.55 -12.30 11.43
CA ALA A 115 15.58 -11.36 11.87
C ALA A 115 16.61 -12.04 12.79
N HIS A 116 16.19 -12.96 13.69
CA HIS A 116 17.10 -13.74 14.51
C HIS A 116 17.98 -14.70 13.69
N ARG A 117 17.43 -15.36 12.67
CA ARG A 117 18.22 -16.23 11.78
C ARG A 117 19.27 -15.45 10.99
N LEU A 118 18.93 -14.20 10.61
CA LEU A 118 19.85 -13.29 9.90
C LEU A 118 20.78 -12.53 10.83
N VAL A 119 20.63 -12.65 12.16
CA VAL A 119 21.32 -11.83 13.17
C VAL A 119 21.16 -10.34 12.86
N MET A 120 19.96 -9.94 12.45
CA MET A 120 19.63 -8.60 11.96
C MET A 120 18.84 -7.82 13.02
N PRO A 121 19.29 -6.63 13.45
CA PRO A 121 18.50 -5.73 14.27
C PRO A 121 17.21 -5.33 13.52
N TYR A 122 16.05 -5.32 14.22
CA TYR A 122 14.75 -5.05 13.61
C TYR A 122 13.95 -3.92 14.30
N HIS A 123 14.56 -3.17 15.21
CA HIS A 123 13.93 -2.04 15.89
C HIS A 123 13.58 -0.87 14.92
N ASP A 124 14.29 -0.77 13.81
CA ASP A 124 14.13 0.23 12.73
C ASP A 124 13.34 -0.31 11.53
N MET A 125 12.82 -1.54 11.62
CA MET A 125 12.10 -2.18 10.52
C MET A 125 10.67 -1.66 10.42
N ARG A 126 10.29 -1.15 9.25
CA ARG A 126 8.88 -0.90 8.91
C ARG A 126 8.20 -2.23 8.64
N ILE A 127 7.10 -2.47 9.33
CA ILE A 127 6.34 -3.70 9.15
C ILE A 127 5.12 -3.44 8.28
N VAL A 128 4.95 -4.28 7.26
CA VAL A 128 3.81 -4.28 6.35
C VAL A 128 3.19 -5.67 6.32
N SER A 129 1.88 -5.76 6.49
CA SER A 129 1.17 -7.00 6.29
C SER A 129 0.38 -6.93 4.97
N LEU A 130 0.71 -7.81 4.05
CA LEU A 130 -0.04 -8.03 2.81
C LEU A 130 -1.03 -9.19 2.94
N THR A 131 -1.05 -9.91 4.09
CA THR A 131 -1.98 -11.02 4.33
C THR A 131 -3.43 -10.55 4.27
N GLY A 132 -4.12 -10.85 3.17
CA GLY A 132 -5.49 -10.39 2.90
C GLY A 132 -5.63 -8.87 2.84
N ARG A 133 -4.57 -8.14 2.45
CA ARG A 133 -4.55 -6.68 2.37
C ARG A 133 -3.95 -6.21 1.05
N PRO A 134 -4.42 -5.07 0.51
CA PRO A 134 -3.91 -4.52 -0.74
C PRO A 134 -2.53 -3.85 -0.55
N TRP A 135 -1.90 -3.48 -1.66
CA TRP A 135 -0.55 -2.93 -1.76
C TRP A 135 -0.26 -1.55 -1.11
N PRO A 136 -1.23 -0.63 -0.85
CA PRO A 136 -0.93 0.77 -0.53
C PRO A 136 0.12 1.01 0.56
N GLU A 137 0.10 0.24 1.66
CA GLU A 137 1.09 0.40 2.74
C GLU A 137 2.49 -0.08 2.32
N PHE A 138 2.57 -1.10 1.47
CA PHE A 138 3.83 -1.57 0.87
C PHE A 138 4.38 -0.53 -0.11
N ASP A 139 3.55 -0.05 -1.03
CA ASP A 139 3.90 0.99 -1.98
C ASP A 139 4.40 2.26 -1.30
N LYS A 140 3.73 2.66 -0.21
CA LYS A 140 4.14 3.79 0.62
C LYS A 140 5.54 3.57 1.20
N ALA A 141 5.82 2.39 1.74
CA ALA A 141 7.14 2.08 2.29
C ALA A 141 8.23 2.13 1.21
N LEU A 142 7.93 1.69 -0.02
CA LEU A 142 8.83 1.79 -1.17
C LEU A 142 9.07 3.24 -1.57
N ILE A 143 8.00 4.05 -1.72
CA ILE A 143 8.11 5.46 -2.09
C ILE A 143 8.91 6.25 -1.05
N GLU A 144 8.69 5.98 0.23
CA GLU A 144 9.44 6.59 1.34
C GLU A 144 10.88 6.08 1.46
N ARG A 145 11.30 5.12 0.61
CA ARG A 145 12.65 4.55 0.61
C ARG A 145 13.09 4.00 1.97
N VAL A 146 12.17 3.32 2.64
CA VAL A 146 12.43 2.73 3.95
C VAL A 146 13.58 1.73 3.87
N GLY A 147 14.59 1.87 4.72
CA GLY A 147 15.82 1.07 4.66
C GLY A 147 15.62 -0.42 4.96
N LYS A 148 14.59 -0.74 5.75
CA LYS A 148 14.29 -2.13 6.13
C LYS A 148 12.77 -2.32 6.22
N ILE A 149 12.21 -3.27 5.44
CA ILE A 149 10.78 -3.54 5.39
C ILE A 149 10.55 -5.03 5.68
N GLY A 150 9.84 -5.33 6.76
CA GLY A 150 9.37 -6.68 7.05
C GLY A 150 7.97 -6.89 6.47
N VAL A 151 7.77 -7.94 5.70
CA VAL A 151 6.52 -8.20 5.00
C VAL A 151 5.93 -9.55 5.40
N LEU A 152 4.68 -9.52 5.85
CA LEU A 152 3.85 -10.72 5.97
C LEU A 152 3.12 -10.96 4.66
N THR A 153 3.31 -12.15 4.11
CA THR A 153 2.86 -12.57 2.78
C THR A 153 1.54 -13.34 2.82
N ASP A 154 0.96 -13.59 1.68
CA ASP A 154 -0.14 -14.54 1.45
C ASP A 154 0.02 -15.25 0.08
N LYS A 155 -1.04 -15.92 -0.38
CA LYS A 155 -1.00 -16.69 -1.64
C LYS A 155 -0.95 -15.79 -2.89
N GLU A 156 -1.42 -14.55 -2.81
CA GLU A 156 -1.41 -13.58 -3.91
C GLU A 156 -0.15 -12.72 -3.85
N HIS A 157 0.21 -12.26 -2.64
CA HIS A 157 1.38 -11.45 -2.37
C HIS A 157 2.57 -12.34 -1.97
N THR A 158 2.98 -13.18 -2.92
CA THR A 158 4.15 -14.06 -2.76
C THR A 158 5.46 -13.27 -2.81
N PRO A 159 6.59 -13.81 -2.31
CA PRO A 159 7.89 -13.17 -2.49
C PRO A 159 8.20 -12.82 -3.94
N ALA A 160 7.84 -13.70 -4.90
CA ALA A 160 8.02 -13.47 -6.33
C ALA A 160 7.17 -12.29 -6.85
N ALA A 161 5.89 -12.21 -6.46
CA ALA A 161 5.00 -11.11 -6.83
C ALA A 161 5.47 -9.76 -6.27
N ILE A 162 5.99 -9.77 -5.02
CA ILE A 162 6.57 -8.59 -4.38
C ILE A 162 7.83 -8.15 -5.13
N ALA A 163 8.74 -9.08 -5.46
CA ALA A 163 9.95 -8.78 -6.22
C ALA A 163 9.63 -8.21 -7.60
N GLN A 164 8.67 -8.82 -8.32
CA GLN A 164 8.23 -8.32 -9.64
C GLN A 164 7.70 -6.89 -9.55
N ARG A 165 6.83 -6.60 -8.56
CA ARG A 165 6.32 -5.25 -8.35
C ARG A 165 7.43 -4.24 -8.08
N MET A 166 8.43 -4.61 -7.29
CA MET A 166 9.58 -3.74 -7.01
C MET A 166 10.38 -3.46 -8.29
N ILE A 167 10.64 -4.47 -9.10
CA ILE A 167 11.34 -4.34 -10.39
C ILE A 167 10.54 -3.43 -11.34
N ASP A 168 9.24 -3.66 -11.48
CA ASP A 168 8.36 -2.90 -12.36
C ASP A 168 8.40 -1.39 -12.08
N TYR A 169 8.58 -1.02 -10.83
CA TYR A 169 8.64 0.38 -10.39
C TYR A 169 10.07 0.86 -10.07
N GLY A 170 11.11 0.10 -10.45
CA GLY A 170 12.52 0.51 -10.35
C GLY A 170 13.08 0.58 -8.93
N TYR A 171 12.56 -0.23 -8.00
CA TYR A 171 13.07 -0.35 -6.63
C TYR A 171 14.09 -1.47 -6.49
N ASN A 172 15.14 -1.48 -7.35
CA ASN A 172 16.10 -2.57 -7.47
C ASN A 172 17.24 -2.52 -6.45
N ASP A 173 17.26 -1.53 -5.58
CA ASP A 173 18.29 -1.30 -4.55
C ASP A 173 17.98 -2.01 -3.21
N TYR A 174 17.24 -3.12 -3.26
CA TYR A 174 16.93 -3.95 -2.10
C TYR A 174 17.37 -5.39 -2.31
N GLN A 175 17.85 -6.00 -1.22
CA GLN A 175 18.05 -7.43 -1.08
C GLN A 175 16.84 -8.04 -0.37
N MET A 176 16.39 -9.19 -0.83
CA MET A 176 15.26 -9.90 -0.25
C MET A 176 15.73 -11.11 0.57
N ASN A 177 15.35 -11.16 1.84
CA ASN A 177 15.59 -12.27 2.72
C ASN A 177 14.25 -12.95 2.99
N VAL A 178 14.11 -14.20 2.56
CA VAL A 178 12.87 -14.99 2.69
C VAL A 178 13.07 -16.08 3.73
N GLY A 179 12.12 -16.17 4.66
CA GLY A 179 12.05 -17.27 5.61
C GLY A 179 10.80 -18.10 5.36
N GLU A 180 10.97 -19.41 5.22
CA GLU A 180 9.93 -20.39 4.99
C GLU A 180 9.88 -21.35 6.18
N HIS A 181 8.69 -21.75 6.62
CA HIS A 181 8.45 -22.70 7.71
C HIS A 181 9.24 -22.40 9.01
N LEU A 182 9.40 -21.10 9.33
CA LEU A 182 10.21 -20.68 10.47
C LEU A 182 9.75 -21.31 11.79
N GLY A 183 10.67 -21.99 12.46
CA GLY A 183 10.42 -22.75 13.67
C GLY A 183 10.21 -24.25 13.45
N ASN A 184 10.10 -24.72 12.20
CA ASN A 184 10.07 -26.13 11.87
C ASN A 184 11.49 -26.64 11.62
N PRO A 185 12.04 -27.51 12.48
CA PRO A 185 13.45 -27.93 12.38
C PRO A 185 13.78 -28.72 11.11
N GLU A 186 12.78 -29.29 10.43
CA GLU A 186 12.97 -30.10 9.23
C GLU A 186 12.72 -29.33 7.93
N LEU A 187 11.84 -28.32 7.97
CA LEU A 187 11.38 -27.60 6.78
C LEU A 187 11.86 -26.14 6.73
N GLU A 188 12.38 -25.61 7.85
CA GLU A 188 12.82 -24.22 7.91
C GLU A 188 13.90 -23.93 6.89
N THR A 189 13.67 -22.94 6.03
CA THR A 189 14.68 -22.39 5.16
C THR A 189 14.76 -20.87 5.29
N VAL A 190 15.98 -20.34 5.16
CA VAL A 190 16.23 -18.90 5.09
C VAL A 190 17.14 -18.63 3.91
N THR A 191 16.64 -17.85 2.96
CA THR A 191 17.36 -17.58 1.71
C THR A 191 17.48 -16.08 1.50
N THR A 192 18.68 -15.64 1.10
CA THR A 192 18.94 -14.25 0.72
C THR A 192 19.14 -14.18 -0.79
N LEU A 193 18.37 -13.36 -1.47
CA LEU A 193 18.27 -13.32 -2.93
C LEU A 193 18.26 -11.86 -3.44
N THR A 194 18.64 -11.67 -4.70
CA THR A 194 18.30 -10.48 -5.46
C THR A 194 16.83 -10.52 -5.84
N LEU A 195 16.26 -9.39 -6.29
CA LEU A 195 14.88 -9.36 -6.76
C LEU A 195 14.70 -10.22 -8.02
N GLU A 196 15.67 -10.18 -8.95
CA GLU A 196 15.66 -10.96 -10.19
C GLU A 196 15.68 -12.47 -9.93
N GLU A 197 16.47 -12.92 -8.95
CA GLU A 197 16.49 -14.33 -8.52
C GLU A 197 15.16 -14.74 -7.89
N THR A 198 14.54 -13.83 -7.13
CA THR A 198 13.29 -14.08 -6.41
C THR A 198 12.10 -14.25 -7.35
N VAL A 199 11.99 -13.44 -8.41
CA VAL A 199 10.88 -13.52 -9.37
C VAL A 199 10.73 -14.91 -10.00
N ASN A 200 11.85 -15.60 -10.23
CA ASN A 200 11.87 -16.90 -10.91
C ASN A 200 11.82 -18.10 -9.93
N ARG A 201 11.55 -17.87 -8.66
CA ARG A 201 11.55 -18.91 -7.63
C ARG A 201 10.17 -19.09 -7.00
N GLU A 202 9.81 -20.34 -6.75
CA GLU A 202 8.67 -20.70 -5.91
C GLU A 202 9.07 -20.78 -4.45
N PHE A 203 8.16 -20.44 -3.56
CA PHE A 203 8.36 -20.43 -2.12
C PHE A 203 7.24 -21.18 -1.40
N GLU A 204 7.62 -21.98 -0.45
CA GLU A 204 6.71 -22.76 0.38
C GLU A 204 5.97 -21.87 1.40
N HIS A 205 4.79 -22.28 1.81
CA HIS A 205 4.03 -21.62 2.87
C HIS A 205 4.04 -22.43 4.17
N PRO A 206 4.08 -21.73 5.33
CA PRO A 206 4.07 -20.29 5.56
C PRO A 206 5.42 -19.63 5.32
N ASN A 207 5.41 -18.43 4.74
CA ASN A 207 6.63 -17.64 4.55
C ASN A 207 6.44 -16.18 4.97
N CYS A 208 7.55 -15.48 5.16
CA CYS A 208 7.62 -14.03 5.32
C CYS A 208 8.94 -13.53 4.74
N LEU A 209 9.10 -12.23 4.59
CA LEU A 209 10.35 -11.69 4.07
C LEU A 209 10.78 -10.39 4.76
N ILE A 210 12.08 -10.13 4.71
CA ILE A 210 12.68 -8.84 5.09
C ILE A 210 13.43 -8.30 3.88
N LEU A 211 13.00 -7.12 3.42
CA LEU A 211 13.71 -6.32 2.43
C LEU A 211 14.72 -5.44 3.16
N ALA A 212 15.98 -5.51 2.75
CA ALA A 212 17.03 -4.64 3.26
C ALA A 212 17.62 -3.83 2.11
N ARG A 213 17.59 -2.51 2.24
CA ARG A 213 18.14 -1.62 1.21
C ARG A 213 19.67 -1.76 1.17
N ILE A 214 20.18 -1.98 -0.02
CA ILE A 214 21.63 -2.08 -0.26
C ILE A 214 22.19 -0.65 -0.23
N ASN A 215 22.90 -0.30 0.85
CA ASN A 215 23.60 0.97 0.92
C ASN A 215 24.79 0.93 -0.03
N THR A 216 24.65 1.49 -1.22
CA THR A 216 25.77 1.78 -2.11
C THR A 216 26.52 3.03 -1.60
N VAL A 217 27.00 2.98 -0.36
CA VAL A 217 28.03 3.93 0.07
C VAL A 217 29.31 3.40 -0.55
N PHE A 218 29.80 4.06 -1.58
CA PHE A 218 31.19 3.92 -2.00
C PHE A 218 32.06 4.36 -0.81
N ASP A 219 32.47 3.37 -0.02
CA ASP A 219 33.49 3.57 0.99
C ASP A 219 34.82 3.80 0.24
N ASN A 220 35.17 5.07 0.02
CA ASN A 220 36.46 5.48 -0.58
C ASN A 220 37.65 5.12 0.31
N ASN A 221 37.47 4.34 1.37
CA ASN A 221 38.49 3.79 2.25
C ASN A 221 38.60 2.25 2.13
N ALA A 222 38.81 1.76 0.91
CA ALA A 222 39.10 0.34 0.68
C ALA A 222 40.50 0.00 1.15
N ASN A 223 40.67 -0.26 2.46
CA ASN A 223 41.77 -1.00 3.03
C ASN A 223 41.25 -2.19 3.85
N HIS A 224 40.33 -2.98 3.33
CA HIS A 224 40.06 -4.32 3.83
C HIS A 224 40.01 -5.33 2.67
N LYS A 225 41.05 -6.14 2.62
CA LYS A 225 41.15 -7.35 1.79
C LYS A 225 40.05 -8.32 2.22
N GLY A 226 39.17 -8.69 1.28
CA GLY A 226 38.35 -9.90 1.34
C GLY A 226 36.86 -9.70 1.41
N SER A 227 36.21 -9.33 0.30
CA SER A 227 34.82 -9.70 0.03
C SER A 227 34.67 -10.08 -1.44
N VAL A 228 34.01 -11.20 -1.66
CA VAL A 228 33.80 -11.89 -2.93
C VAL A 228 32.72 -11.18 -3.75
N LEU A 229 32.94 -9.95 -4.21
CA LEU A 229 32.05 -9.24 -5.14
C LEU A 229 32.86 -8.45 -6.19
N ASP A 230 33.97 -9.02 -6.63
CA ASP A 230 34.72 -8.47 -7.78
C ASP A 230 34.71 -9.48 -8.92
N ARG A 231 33.58 -9.58 -9.63
CA ARG A 231 33.55 -10.11 -11.00
C ARG A 231 32.62 -9.24 -11.84
N GLY A 232 33.28 -8.37 -12.57
CA GLY A 232 32.85 -7.58 -13.68
C GLY A 232 31.56 -7.99 -14.41
N CYS A 233 30.46 -7.35 -14.03
CA CYS A 233 29.32 -7.18 -14.90
C CYS A 233 28.85 -5.75 -14.74
N VAL A 234 29.40 -4.87 -15.56
CA VAL A 234 28.87 -3.49 -15.68
C VAL A 234 27.57 -3.59 -16.47
N ASN A 235 26.47 -3.85 -15.74
CA ASN A 235 25.16 -3.89 -16.33
C ASN A 235 24.74 -2.47 -16.74
N PRO A 236 24.36 -2.19 -17.99
CA PRO A 236 23.92 -0.86 -18.46
C PRO A 236 22.71 -0.30 -17.68
N CYS A 237 21.94 -1.14 -16.98
CA CYS A 237 20.86 -0.74 -16.09
C CYS A 237 21.31 0.06 -14.85
N LEU A 238 22.58 -0.04 -14.44
CA LEU A 238 23.09 0.67 -13.26
C LEU A 238 23.10 2.21 -13.41
N LYS A 239 23.10 2.72 -14.65
CA LYS A 239 23.01 4.18 -14.89
C LYS A 239 21.64 4.78 -14.51
N HIS A 240 20.57 4.00 -14.52
CA HIS A 240 19.24 4.43 -14.06
C HIS A 240 19.06 4.38 -12.52
N ILE A 241 19.84 3.56 -11.82
CA ILE A 241 19.74 3.37 -10.35
C ILE A 241 20.22 4.61 -9.59
N LEU A 242 21.19 5.35 -10.12
CA LEU A 242 21.77 6.52 -9.47
C LEU A 242 20.84 7.76 -9.42
N HIS A 243 19.76 7.80 -10.20
CA HIS A 243 18.81 8.92 -10.20
C HIS A 243 17.74 8.86 -9.11
N HIS A 244 17.60 7.77 -8.37
CA HIS A 244 16.57 7.62 -7.35
C HIS A 244 16.98 8.06 -5.93
N GLU A 245 18.24 8.36 -5.67
CA GLU A 245 18.69 8.78 -4.31
C GLU A 245 18.19 10.16 -3.88
N LYS A 246 17.93 11.05 -4.82
CA LYS A 246 17.32 12.37 -4.56
C LYS A 246 16.23 12.61 -5.59
N ARG A 247 15.01 12.18 -5.28
CA ARG A 247 13.85 12.56 -6.11
C ARG A 247 13.73 14.08 -6.06
N PRO A 248 13.83 14.78 -7.20
CA PRO A 248 13.63 16.22 -7.20
C PRO A 248 12.18 16.51 -6.80
N PHE A 249 11.96 17.55 -6.05
CA PHE A 249 10.65 18.14 -5.92
C PHE A 249 10.37 18.86 -7.24
N GLY A 250 9.44 18.32 -8.01
CA GLY A 250 9.16 18.74 -9.38
C GLY A 250 9.92 17.93 -10.43
N ILE A 251 9.22 17.02 -11.10
CA ILE A 251 9.77 16.23 -12.21
C ILE A 251 9.81 17.11 -13.45
N PRO A 252 10.95 17.19 -14.20
CA PRO A 252 11.01 17.92 -15.46
C PRO A 252 9.99 17.40 -16.47
N ASP A 253 9.34 18.31 -17.22
CA ASP A 253 8.32 17.93 -18.21
C ASP A 253 8.91 17.06 -19.33
N SER A 254 10.20 17.25 -19.66
CA SER A 254 10.96 16.48 -20.65
C SER A 254 11.11 15.00 -20.31
N ASP A 255 10.96 14.63 -19.04
CA ASP A 255 11.20 13.28 -18.56
C ASP A 255 9.94 12.39 -18.68
N PHE A 256 8.78 13.01 -19.00
CA PHE A 256 7.53 12.30 -19.21
C PHE A 256 7.37 11.83 -20.65
N THR A 257 6.84 10.63 -20.82
CA THR A 257 6.25 10.19 -22.09
C THR A 257 4.97 10.97 -22.33
N LEU A 258 4.88 11.61 -23.49
CA LEU A 258 3.78 12.50 -23.86
C LEU A 258 2.81 11.82 -24.83
N LEU A 259 1.53 12.25 -24.82
CA LEU A 259 0.55 11.83 -25.82
C LEU A 259 0.93 12.42 -27.19
N ASP A 260 1.27 11.56 -28.15
CA ASP A 260 1.71 11.92 -29.52
C ASP A 260 2.78 13.03 -29.55
N GLY A 261 3.65 13.09 -28.54
CA GLY A 261 4.69 14.14 -28.44
C GLY A 261 4.15 15.54 -28.15
N ARG A 262 2.88 15.68 -27.74
CA ARG A 262 2.21 16.99 -27.55
C ARG A 262 2.62 17.66 -26.24
N GLU A 263 3.68 18.45 -26.25
CA GLU A 263 4.18 19.18 -25.07
C GLU A 263 3.17 20.13 -24.41
N LYS A 264 2.13 20.55 -25.12
CA LYS A 264 1.09 21.43 -24.60
C LYS A 264 0.03 20.71 -23.76
N MET A 265 0.03 19.37 -23.75
CA MET A 265 -0.95 18.55 -23.05
C MET A 265 -0.48 18.07 -21.68
N ILE A 266 0.73 18.45 -21.24
CA ILE A 266 1.21 18.19 -19.89
C ILE A 266 1.06 19.44 -19.03
N THR A 267 0.60 19.29 -17.78
CA THR A 267 0.66 20.37 -16.80
C THR A 267 2.10 20.68 -16.47
N LYS A 268 2.57 21.87 -16.84
CA LYS A 268 3.96 22.31 -16.69
C LYS A 268 4.42 22.25 -15.23
N MET A 269 5.67 21.85 -15.02
CA MET A 269 6.19 21.54 -13.67
C MET A 269 5.89 22.63 -12.63
N PRO A 270 6.16 23.92 -12.86
CA PRO A 270 5.85 24.96 -11.85
C PRO A 270 4.34 25.05 -11.55
N ILE A 271 3.50 24.89 -12.59
CA ILE A 271 2.04 24.91 -12.43
C ILE A 271 1.58 23.67 -11.67
N ARG A 272 2.13 22.50 -12.01
CA ARG A 272 1.83 21.23 -11.32
C ARG A 272 2.09 21.34 -9.82
N LEU A 273 3.24 21.86 -9.40
CA LEU A 273 3.60 22.02 -7.98
C LEU A 273 2.67 22.98 -7.25
N LEU A 274 2.30 24.10 -7.87
CA LEU A 274 1.34 25.04 -7.30
C LEU A 274 -0.09 24.49 -7.28
N THR A 275 -0.44 23.64 -8.24
CA THR A 275 -1.72 22.90 -8.23
C THR A 275 -1.78 21.94 -7.03
N LEU A 276 -0.71 21.18 -6.76
CA LEU A 276 -0.67 20.29 -5.59
C LEU A 276 -0.75 21.08 -4.27
N GLN A 277 -0.13 22.25 -4.21
CA GLN A 277 -0.24 23.15 -3.06
C GLN A 277 -1.69 23.64 -2.87
N ALA A 278 -2.37 24.04 -3.96
CA ALA A 278 -3.75 24.49 -3.92
C ALA A 278 -4.73 23.40 -3.49
N LEU A 279 -4.44 22.13 -3.80
CA LEU A 279 -5.20 20.94 -3.39
C LEU A 279 -5.06 20.61 -1.90
N GLU A 280 -4.06 21.17 -1.20
CA GLU A 280 -3.80 20.93 0.24
C GLU A 280 -3.57 19.43 0.58
N LEU A 281 -2.93 18.67 -0.31
CA LEU A 281 -2.88 17.20 -0.30
C LEU A 281 -2.27 16.59 0.97
N ARG A 282 -1.47 17.34 1.73
CA ARG A 282 -0.90 16.87 2.99
C ARG A 282 -1.95 16.47 4.03
N GLN A 283 -3.12 17.10 3.98
CA GLN A 283 -4.22 16.90 4.92
C GLN A 283 -5.37 16.06 4.33
N LYS A 284 -5.20 15.57 3.10
CA LYS A 284 -6.20 14.81 2.36
C LYS A 284 -5.89 13.31 2.41
N THR A 285 -6.91 12.51 2.14
CA THR A 285 -6.81 11.04 2.12
C THR A 285 -7.07 10.46 0.74
N VAL A 286 -7.98 11.06 -0.02
CA VAL A 286 -8.38 10.58 -1.35
C VAL A 286 -8.30 11.72 -2.37
N PHE A 287 -7.47 11.53 -3.38
CA PHE A 287 -7.28 12.49 -4.47
C PHE A 287 -7.80 11.92 -5.79
N TRP A 288 -8.63 12.70 -6.50
CA TRP A 288 -9.09 12.39 -7.85
C TRP A 288 -8.46 13.34 -8.86
N ASP A 289 -7.90 12.77 -9.93
CA ASP A 289 -7.31 13.50 -11.08
C ASP A 289 -8.16 13.23 -12.32
N ILE A 290 -9.01 14.19 -12.72
CA ILE A 290 -9.94 14.06 -13.84
C ILE A 290 -9.33 14.71 -15.09
N GLY A 291 -9.14 13.91 -16.16
CA GLY A 291 -8.45 14.33 -17.37
C GLY A 291 -6.93 14.30 -17.19
N PHE A 292 -6.38 13.19 -16.70
CA PHE A 292 -4.97 13.06 -16.31
C PHE A 292 -3.98 13.12 -17.47
N CYS A 293 -4.37 12.78 -18.70
CA CYS A 293 -3.55 12.72 -19.92
C CYS A 293 -2.22 11.95 -19.74
N THR A 294 -1.14 12.61 -19.35
CA THR A 294 0.18 11.97 -19.09
C THR A 294 0.32 11.40 -17.69
N GLY A 295 -0.64 11.65 -16.79
CA GLY A 295 -0.57 11.30 -15.38
C GLY A 295 0.39 12.15 -14.54
N SER A 296 0.90 13.25 -15.09
CA SER A 296 1.96 14.04 -14.43
C SER A 296 1.56 14.59 -13.07
N VAL A 297 0.29 15.01 -12.89
CA VAL A 297 -0.22 15.51 -11.60
C VAL A 297 -0.40 14.36 -10.61
N SER A 298 -1.01 13.26 -11.04
CA SER A 298 -1.17 12.04 -10.22
C SER A 298 0.17 11.47 -9.75
N ILE A 299 1.17 11.39 -10.63
CA ILE A 299 2.51 10.86 -10.34
C ILE A 299 3.24 11.77 -9.36
N GLU A 300 3.25 13.09 -9.59
CA GLU A 300 3.86 14.03 -8.66
C GLU A 300 3.16 13.97 -7.29
N ALA A 301 1.82 13.92 -7.27
CA ALA A 301 1.05 13.77 -6.04
C ALA A 301 1.41 12.48 -5.29
N ARG A 302 1.49 11.34 -6.00
CA ARG A 302 1.83 10.04 -5.42
C ARG A 302 3.20 10.02 -4.76
N LEU A 303 4.19 10.64 -5.40
CA LEU A 303 5.56 10.67 -4.90
C LEU A 303 5.74 11.62 -3.70
N GLN A 304 5.02 12.73 -3.69
CA GLN A 304 5.11 13.73 -2.61
C GLN A 304 4.21 13.40 -1.41
N PHE A 305 3.09 12.70 -1.65
CA PHE A 305 2.07 12.37 -0.65
C PHE A 305 1.71 10.88 -0.72
N PRO A 306 2.63 9.98 -0.33
CA PRO A 306 2.44 8.54 -0.52
C PRO A 306 1.33 7.92 0.35
N HIS A 307 0.72 8.68 1.25
CA HIS A 307 -0.45 8.28 2.03
C HIS A 307 -1.77 8.36 1.27
N LEU A 308 -1.80 9.06 0.12
CA LEU A 308 -3.04 9.28 -0.64
C LEU A 308 -3.50 8.00 -1.35
N GLN A 309 -4.81 7.80 -1.38
CA GLN A 309 -5.47 6.99 -2.40
C GLN A 309 -5.74 7.88 -3.61
N ILE A 310 -5.22 7.49 -4.78
CA ILE A 310 -5.33 8.29 -6.00
C ILE A 310 -6.15 7.54 -7.03
N CYS A 311 -7.26 8.13 -7.49
CA CYS A 311 -8.03 7.67 -8.64
C CYS A 311 -7.82 8.66 -9.79
N ALA A 312 -7.38 8.18 -10.94
CA ALA A 312 -7.09 8.97 -12.12
C ALA A 312 -8.06 8.59 -13.26
N PHE A 313 -8.74 9.57 -13.85
CA PHE A 313 -9.78 9.37 -14.86
C PHE A 313 -9.38 10.02 -16.18
N GLU A 314 -9.54 9.30 -17.29
CA GLU A 314 -9.26 9.84 -18.62
C GLU A 314 -10.16 9.17 -19.65
N ILE A 315 -10.69 9.97 -20.57
CA ILE A 315 -11.58 9.46 -21.62
C ILE A 315 -10.82 8.75 -22.75
N ARG A 316 -9.55 9.11 -22.96
CA ARG A 316 -8.73 8.59 -24.07
C ARG A 316 -8.01 7.31 -23.68
N PRO A 317 -8.32 6.18 -24.34
CA PRO A 317 -7.74 4.89 -23.95
C PRO A 317 -6.21 4.82 -24.13
N GLU A 318 -5.62 5.55 -25.08
CA GLU A 318 -4.17 5.61 -25.30
C GLU A 318 -3.39 6.23 -24.12
N CYS A 319 -4.05 7.00 -23.26
CA CYS A 319 -3.44 7.58 -22.07
C CYS A 319 -3.19 6.55 -20.94
N GLU A 320 -3.83 5.39 -20.96
CA GLU A 320 -3.61 4.32 -20.00
C GLU A 320 -2.16 3.80 -20.04
N ALA A 321 -1.68 3.45 -21.23
CA ALA A 321 -0.30 3.00 -21.39
C ALA A 321 0.71 4.09 -21.00
N ILE A 322 0.40 5.36 -21.28
CA ILE A 322 1.27 6.51 -20.98
C ILE A 322 1.41 6.72 -19.48
N ILE A 323 0.31 6.75 -18.74
CA ILE A 323 0.39 6.93 -17.27
C ILE A 323 1.07 5.72 -16.61
N GLN A 324 0.83 4.51 -17.07
CA GLN A 324 1.49 3.30 -16.56
C GLN A 324 3.00 3.34 -16.80
N GLU A 325 3.44 3.71 -18.02
CA GLU A 325 4.86 3.87 -18.35
C GLU A 325 5.52 4.94 -17.47
N ASN A 326 4.89 6.12 -17.38
CA ASN A 326 5.40 7.21 -16.56
C ASN A 326 5.43 6.83 -15.05
N ALA A 327 4.38 6.16 -14.53
CA ALA A 327 4.33 5.72 -13.14
C ALA A 327 5.46 4.71 -12.82
N ARG A 328 5.74 3.77 -13.72
CA ARG A 328 6.86 2.83 -13.59
C ARG A 328 8.20 3.56 -13.64
N ARG A 329 8.40 4.44 -14.63
CA ARG A 329 9.63 5.24 -14.80
C ARG A 329 9.99 6.03 -13.56
N PHE A 330 9.00 6.64 -12.91
CA PHE A 330 9.23 7.48 -11.73
C PHE A 330 9.07 6.74 -10.40
N GLY A 331 8.72 5.46 -10.41
CA GLY A 331 8.52 4.66 -9.22
C GLY A 331 7.31 5.16 -8.39
N ALA A 332 6.18 5.38 -9.05
CA ALA A 332 4.93 5.85 -8.46
C ALA A 332 3.82 4.75 -8.50
N PRO A 333 3.94 3.66 -7.72
CA PRO A 333 2.93 2.60 -7.70
C PRO A 333 1.64 3.06 -7.01
N GLY A 334 0.52 2.37 -7.30
CA GLY A 334 -0.75 2.51 -6.55
C GLY A 334 -1.58 3.71 -6.98
N ILE A 335 -1.54 4.10 -8.26
CA ILE A 335 -2.52 4.98 -8.89
C ILE A 335 -3.61 4.10 -9.51
N ASP A 336 -4.85 4.29 -9.11
CA ASP A 336 -6.01 3.58 -9.65
C ASP A 336 -6.51 4.31 -10.92
N ILE A 337 -6.41 3.64 -12.07
CA ILE A 337 -6.60 4.23 -13.38
C ILE A 337 -7.96 3.81 -13.95
N HIS A 338 -8.79 4.78 -14.31
CA HIS A 338 -10.12 4.59 -14.88
C HIS A 338 -10.19 5.23 -16.28
N ILE A 339 -10.32 4.38 -17.31
CA ILE A 339 -10.46 4.83 -18.70
C ILE A 339 -11.93 4.81 -19.10
N GLY A 340 -12.41 5.94 -19.64
CA GLY A 340 -13.77 6.12 -20.10
C GLY A 340 -14.30 7.51 -19.79
N ASP A 341 -15.57 7.76 -20.17
CA ASP A 341 -16.22 9.02 -19.84
C ASP A 341 -16.49 9.09 -18.32
N PHE A 342 -15.91 10.10 -17.68
CA PHE A 342 -16.13 10.34 -16.25
C PHE A 342 -17.63 10.51 -15.92
N LEU A 343 -18.41 11.10 -16.82
CA LEU A 343 -19.85 11.29 -16.60
C LEU A 343 -20.63 9.97 -16.55
N GLU A 344 -20.14 8.94 -17.22
CA GLU A 344 -20.76 7.60 -17.23
C GLU A 344 -20.17 6.67 -16.14
N THR A 345 -19.09 7.06 -15.48
CA THR A 345 -18.43 6.23 -14.45
C THR A 345 -19.32 6.04 -13.22
N ASP A 346 -19.47 4.80 -12.74
CA ASP A 346 -20.10 4.51 -11.45
C ASP A 346 -19.16 4.88 -10.30
N LEU A 347 -19.57 5.86 -9.50
CA LEU A 347 -18.77 6.37 -8.37
C LEU A 347 -19.02 5.61 -7.06
N SER A 348 -20.00 4.71 -7.01
CA SER A 348 -20.46 4.06 -5.77
C SER A 348 -19.42 3.15 -5.12
N ALA A 349 -18.56 2.53 -5.94
CA ALA A 349 -17.49 1.64 -5.49
C ALA A 349 -16.16 2.35 -5.23
N LEU A 350 -16.06 3.65 -5.56
CA LEU A 350 -14.82 4.42 -5.45
C LEU A 350 -14.67 5.07 -4.06
N PRO A 351 -13.44 5.25 -3.58
CA PRO A 351 -13.19 5.99 -2.34
C PRO A 351 -13.65 7.44 -2.51
N ARG A 352 -14.40 7.95 -1.54
CA ARG A 352 -14.97 9.30 -1.54
C ARG A 352 -13.85 10.35 -1.53
N PRO A 353 -13.77 11.26 -2.52
CA PRO A 353 -12.68 12.22 -2.62
C PRO A 353 -12.78 13.36 -1.62
N ASP A 354 -11.66 13.84 -1.15
CA ASP A 354 -11.51 15.08 -0.40
C ASP A 354 -10.63 16.13 -1.11
N ALA A 355 -10.01 15.76 -2.22
CA ALA A 355 -9.35 16.64 -3.17
C ALA A 355 -9.62 16.17 -4.61
N VAL A 356 -9.98 17.11 -5.49
CA VAL A 356 -10.23 16.83 -6.91
C VAL A 356 -9.51 17.84 -7.78
N PHE A 357 -8.73 17.36 -8.74
CA PHE A 357 -8.16 18.18 -9.81
C PHE A 357 -8.89 17.90 -11.12
N ILE A 358 -9.27 18.95 -11.84
CA ILE A 358 -9.85 18.86 -13.18
C ILE A 358 -8.82 19.40 -14.17
N GLY A 359 -8.08 18.49 -14.81
CA GLY A 359 -7.05 18.78 -15.81
C GLY A 359 -7.61 18.96 -17.21
N GLY A 360 -8.73 18.28 -17.52
CA GLY A 360 -9.44 18.37 -18.77
C GLY A 360 -10.94 18.11 -18.58
N HIS A 361 -11.81 18.90 -19.23
CA HIS A 361 -13.27 18.80 -19.03
C HIS A 361 -14.08 18.60 -20.33
N GLY A 362 -13.44 18.64 -21.50
CA GLY A 362 -14.10 18.38 -22.79
C GLY A 362 -15.32 19.26 -23.10
N GLY A 363 -15.48 20.41 -22.42
CA GLY A 363 -16.66 21.27 -22.52
C GLY A 363 -17.73 21.01 -21.46
N HIS A 364 -17.62 19.95 -20.65
CA HIS A 364 -18.61 19.50 -19.67
C HIS A 364 -18.21 19.84 -18.22
N LEU A 365 -17.57 21.00 -17.99
CA LEU A 365 -17.03 21.36 -16.67
C LEU A 365 -18.11 21.34 -15.58
N LYS A 366 -19.26 21.94 -15.82
CA LYS A 366 -20.35 22.04 -14.85
C LYS A 366 -20.90 20.66 -14.49
N GLU A 367 -21.14 19.81 -15.48
CA GLU A 367 -21.66 18.46 -15.29
C GLU A 367 -20.66 17.59 -14.49
N ILE A 368 -19.37 17.71 -14.78
CA ILE A 368 -18.30 17.05 -14.03
C ILE A 368 -18.29 17.54 -12.58
N MET A 369 -18.31 18.84 -12.35
CA MET A 369 -18.34 19.41 -11.00
C MET A 369 -19.60 18.99 -10.24
N ALA A 370 -20.79 19.02 -10.88
CA ALA A 370 -22.03 18.57 -10.27
C ALA A 370 -21.96 17.09 -9.85
N LYS A 371 -21.42 16.23 -10.71
CA LYS A 371 -21.22 14.81 -10.41
C LYS A 371 -20.24 14.60 -9.26
N VAL A 372 -19.10 15.29 -9.25
CA VAL A 372 -18.12 15.26 -8.15
C VAL A 372 -18.77 15.65 -6.82
N LEU A 373 -19.61 16.67 -6.80
CA LEU A 373 -20.27 17.16 -5.59
C LEU A 373 -21.20 16.15 -4.92
N THR A 374 -21.70 15.15 -5.66
CA THR A 374 -22.52 14.07 -5.08
C THR A 374 -21.74 13.20 -4.11
N VAL A 375 -20.43 13.13 -4.29
CA VAL A 375 -19.51 12.26 -3.52
C VAL A 375 -18.38 13.01 -2.80
N LEU A 376 -18.18 14.30 -3.10
CA LEU A 376 -17.13 15.10 -2.47
C LEU A 376 -17.37 15.20 -0.95
N SER A 377 -16.32 15.01 -0.16
CA SER A 377 -16.41 15.16 1.31
C SER A 377 -16.70 16.61 1.71
N ASP A 378 -17.22 16.83 2.92
CA ASP A 378 -17.70 18.14 3.38
C ASP A 378 -16.62 19.24 3.43
N GLN A 379 -15.35 18.83 3.62
CA GLN A 379 -14.20 19.72 3.57
C GLN A 379 -13.36 19.51 2.29
N GLY A 380 -13.99 18.94 1.28
CA GLY A 380 -13.37 18.70 0.00
C GLY A 380 -13.14 19.98 -0.79
N CYS A 381 -12.18 19.92 -1.71
CA CYS A 381 -11.93 21.01 -2.65
C CYS A 381 -11.81 20.49 -4.08
N ILE A 382 -12.17 21.36 -5.03
CA ILE A 382 -11.94 21.15 -6.45
C ILE A 382 -10.98 22.22 -6.93
N VAL A 383 -9.98 21.84 -7.72
CA VAL A 383 -8.98 22.72 -8.31
C VAL A 383 -8.92 22.51 -9.82
N MET A 384 -8.80 23.58 -10.58
CA MET A 384 -8.62 23.56 -12.03
C MET A 384 -7.56 24.57 -12.45
N ASN A 385 -6.79 24.24 -13.48
CA ASN A 385 -5.88 25.18 -14.13
C ASN A 385 -6.60 25.81 -15.34
N SER A 386 -6.80 27.12 -15.28
CA SER A 386 -7.38 27.87 -16.39
C SER A 386 -6.30 28.55 -17.23
N VAL A 387 -6.27 28.23 -18.50
CA VAL A 387 -5.37 28.85 -19.49
C VAL A 387 -6.20 29.74 -20.42
N LYS A 388 -5.80 31.01 -20.52
CA LYS A 388 -6.42 31.92 -21.47
C LYS A 388 -5.84 31.67 -22.85
N ALA A 389 -6.58 30.97 -23.71
CA ALA A 389 -6.17 30.75 -25.11
C ALA A 389 -6.74 31.84 -26.04
N PRO A 390 -5.91 32.49 -26.86
CA PRO A 390 -6.34 33.65 -27.68
C PRO A 390 -7.38 33.31 -28.75
N LEU A 391 -7.55 32.03 -29.08
CA LEU A 391 -8.40 31.56 -30.18
C LEU A 391 -9.65 30.80 -29.74
N VAL A 392 -9.87 30.63 -28.42
CA VAL A 392 -11.03 29.90 -27.89
C VAL A 392 -12.14 30.90 -27.54
N LYS A 393 -13.33 30.69 -28.09
CA LYS A 393 -14.49 31.57 -27.90
C LYS A 393 -14.98 31.68 -26.46
N THR A 394 -14.69 30.68 -25.62
CA THR A 394 -15.11 30.65 -24.22
C THR A 394 -13.89 30.49 -23.34
N ASP A 395 -13.65 31.47 -22.45
CA ASP A 395 -12.57 31.42 -21.47
C ASP A 395 -12.91 30.35 -20.39
N SER A 396 -12.01 29.41 -20.18
CA SER A 396 -12.17 28.36 -19.15
C SER A 396 -12.39 28.94 -17.74
N HIS A 397 -11.91 30.15 -17.49
CA HIS A 397 -12.18 30.87 -16.24
C HIS A 397 -13.65 31.28 -16.13
N GLN A 398 -14.24 31.76 -17.24
CA GLN A 398 -15.67 32.13 -17.27
C GLN A 398 -16.54 30.89 -17.02
N LEU A 399 -16.22 29.75 -17.67
CA LEU A 399 -16.95 28.48 -17.42
C LEU A 399 -16.87 28.06 -15.96
N TRP A 400 -15.72 28.27 -15.32
CA TRP A 400 -15.55 28.00 -13.90
C TRP A 400 -16.42 28.91 -13.03
N ASP A 401 -16.43 30.21 -13.29
CA ASP A 401 -17.22 31.18 -12.54
C ASP A 401 -18.74 30.89 -12.67
N GLU A 402 -19.19 30.59 -13.89
CA GLU A 402 -20.59 30.21 -14.16
C GLU A 402 -20.97 28.92 -13.42
N ALA A 403 -20.11 27.86 -13.49
CA ALA A 403 -20.35 26.62 -12.80
C ALA A 403 -20.37 26.79 -11.26
N CYS A 404 -19.42 27.54 -10.70
CA CYS A 404 -19.41 27.81 -9.27
C CYS A 404 -20.62 28.60 -8.78
N GLN A 405 -21.09 29.59 -9.57
CA GLN A 405 -22.30 30.36 -9.26
C GLN A 405 -23.54 29.48 -9.26
N GLU A 406 -23.73 28.67 -10.30
CA GLU A 406 -24.91 27.80 -10.45
C GLU A 406 -24.94 26.67 -9.42
N LEU A 407 -23.77 26.16 -9.04
CA LEU A 407 -23.62 25.09 -8.03
C LEU A 407 -23.48 25.63 -6.59
N ALA A 408 -23.58 26.95 -6.40
CA ALA A 408 -23.47 27.64 -5.10
C ALA A 408 -22.15 27.35 -4.36
N LEU A 409 -21.04 27.27 -5.09
CA LEU A 409 -19.73 26.95 -4.52
C LEU A 409 -18.96 28.21 -4.08
N LYS A 410 -18.28 28.12 -2.94
CA LYS A 410 -17.43 29.20 -2.45
C LYS A 410 -16.08 29.14 -3.15
N GLN A 411 -15.80 30.16 -3.97
CA GLN A 411 -14.51 30.28 -4.63
C GLN A 411 -13.42 30.88 -3.72
N ALA A 412 -12.20 30.38 -3.83
CA ALA A 412 -11.01 31.02 -3.29
C ALA A 412 -10.44 32.04 -4.29
N PRO A 413 -9.72 33.06 -3.85
CA PRO A 413 -9.01 33.96 -4.76
C PRO A 413 -8.08 33.20 -5.71
N PRO A 414 -8.13 33.47 -7.03
CA PRO A 414 -7.33 32.72 -7.98
C PRO A 414 -5.83 33.10 -7.88
N THR A 415 -4.96 32.11 -7.96
CA THR A 415 -3.52 32.33 -8.09
C THR A 415 -3.16 32.52 -9.55
N ARG A 416 -2.68 33.71 -9.94
CA ARG A 416 -2.24 34.00 -11.31
C ARG A 416 -0.76 33.73 -11.46
N ILE A 417 -0.39 32.98 -12.49
CA ILE A 417 1.00 32.61 -12.79
C ILE A 417 1.32 33.03 -14.21
N VAL A 418 2.49 33.62 -14.42
CA VAL A 418 3.04 33.99 -15.72
C VAL A 418 4.38 33.29 -15.84
N LEU A 419 4.52 32.43 -16.82
CA LEU A 419 5.79 31.81 -17.24
C LEU A 419 6.23 32.48 -18.52
N ASP A 420 7.53 32.76 -18.69
CA ASP A 420 8.10 33.66 -19.75
C ASP A 420 7.62 33.34 -21.17
N GLU A 421 7.43 32.07 -21.51
CA GLU A 421 7.05 31.64 -22.86
C GLU A 421 5.57 31.19 -22.96
N TYR A 422 4.78 31.31 -21.90
CA TYR A 422 3.42 30.80 -21.84
C TYR A 422 2.41 31.90 -21.49
N HIS A 423 1.18 31.72 -21.97
CA HIS A 423 0.09 32.60 -21.56
C HIS A 423 -0.15 32.52 -20.06
N PRO A 424 -0.62 33.60 -19.42
CA PRO A 424 -0.98 33.59 -18.02
C PRO A 424 -1.91 32.44 -17.67
N ILE A 425 -1.56 31.67 -16.64
CA ILE A 425 -2.36 30.57 -16.12
C ILE A 425 -2.92 30.99 -14.76
N LYS A 426 -4.17 30.63 -14.50
CA LYS A 426 -4.78 30.78 -13.18
C LYS A 426 -5.05 29.42 -12.59
N ILE A 427 -4.66 29.22 -11.33
CA ILE A 427 -5.09 28.08 -10.53
C ILE A 427 -6.36 28.49 -9.80
N LEU A 428 -7.42 27.76 -10.04
CA LEU A 428 -8.77 28.02 -9.54
C LEU A 428 -9.11 26.96 -8.50
N LYS A 429 -9.71 27.37 -7.39
CA LYS A 429 -10.12 26.49 -6.30
C LYS A 429 -11.51 26.86 -5.79
N CYS A 430 -12.30 25.88 -5.53
CA CYS A 430 -13.54 26.03 -4.77
C CYS A 430 -13.66 25.00 -3.63
N LYS A 431 -14.48 25.33 -2.65
CA LYS A 431 -14.84 24.43 -1.55
C LYS A 431 -16.36 24.27 -1.52
N LYS A 432 -16.81 23.12 -1.07
CA LYS A 432 -18.20 22.79 -0.82
C LYS A 432 -18.77 23.65 0.30
#